data_a3424ba5e9b4f30e1c63b48ada5a4cbb
#
_entry.id   a3424ba5e9b4f30e1c63b48ada5a4cbb
#
_cell.length_a   1.000
_cell.length_b   1.000
_cell.length_c   1.000
_cell.angle_alpha   90.00
_cell.angle_beta   90.00
_cell.angle_gamma   90.00
#
_symmetry.space_group_name_H-M   'P 1'
#
loop_
_entity.id
_entity.type
_entity.pdbx_description
1 polymer ?
#
loop_
_entity_poly.entity_id
_entity_poly.type
_entity_poly.pdbx_seq_one_letter_code
_entity_poly.pdbx_strand_id
1 'polypeptide(L)'
;VRNRKLAEFWQVAIVLMAFSMVLMAALEYNAGFDLKIRNTFYKGAKYLELPAVVLRDTVEGIFIISKEKEAFLEEINLLQRENIALRLQLNKLREQQDEAIAQAYLPSQEDSNALRAKIIYRHPGWWWRYMTVDKGRKDGVKRGMPVLSGENVVGRIFLVEDTTSVVELITSPDLRIPVVVDDTRDIGVLSGDGKGKMILHYMPKDITLPSDIQVTTAFAMGNFLPGLLVGTIESLQEDMSVGDFTTYKVKPNVNFSRLRRVTILEVM
;
A
#
# COMPACT_ATOMS: atom_id res chain seq x y z
N VAL A 1 -16.51 -34.31 6.86
CA VAL A 1 -15.40 -35.31 6.74
C VAL A 1 -14.92 -35.73 8.12
N ARG A 2 -14.90 -34.87 9.17
CA ARG A 2 -14.36 -35.17 10.52
C ARG A 2 -15.24 -36.15 11.32
N ASN A 3 -16.56 -36.11 11.18
CA ASN A 3 -17.48 -36.99 11.91
C ASN A 3 -17.46 -38.45 11.40
N ARG A 4 -17.07 -38.69 10.16
CA ARG A 4 -17.02 -40.04 9.58
C ARG A 4 -15.83 -40.85 10.11
N LYS A 5 -14.67 -40.22 10.29
CA LYS A 5 -13.47 -40.85 10.87
C LYS A 5 -13.62 -41.19 12.36
N LEU A 6 -14.36 -40.39 13.10
CA LEU A 6 -14.68 -40.66 14.50
C LEU A 6 -15.64 -41.88 14.63
N ALA A 7 -16.61 -42.02 13.76
CA ALA A 7 -17.52 -43.17 13.75
C ALA A 7 -16.77 -44.48 13.41
N GLU A 8 -15.85 -44.47 12.46
CA GLU A 8 -15.02 -45.59 12.11
C GLU A 8 -14.10 -46.02 13.26
N PHE A 9 -13.54 -45.05 13.99
CA PHE A 9 -12.68 -45.33 15.18
C PHE A 9 -13.50 -46.01 16.30
N TRP A 10 -14.72 -45.53 16.58
CA TRP A 10 -15.61 -46.15 17.56
C TRP A 10 -16.05 -47.58 17.16
N GLN A 11 -16.29 -47.84 15.89
CA GLN A 11 -16.61 -49.17 15.40
C GLN A 11 -15.45 -50.15 15.60
N VAL A 12 -14.21 -49.76 15.31
CA VAL A 12 -13.02 -50.55 15.53
C VAL A 12 -12.81 -50.83 17.05
N ALA A 13 -13.01 -49.84 17.88
CA ALA A 13 -12.89 -49.98 19.34
C ALA A 13 -13.93 -50.96 19.90
N ILE A 14 -15.20 -50.89 19.45
CA ILE A 14 -16.28 -51.81 19.85
C ILE A 14 -15.99 -53.25 19.40
N VAL A 15 -15.48 -53.43 18.18
CA VAL A 15 -15.11 -54.77 17.67
C VAL A 15 -13.97 -55.37 18.44
N LEU A 16 -12.95 -54.57 18.81
CA LEU A 16 -11.81 -55.03 19.65
C LEU A 16 -12.28 -55.39 21.05
N MET A 17 -13.20 -54.62 21.63
CA MET A 17 -13.77 -54.91 22.95
C MET A 17 -14.61 -56.17 22.97
N ALA A 18 -15.43 -56.35 21.95
CA ALA A 18 -16.23 -57.59 21.76
C ALA A 18 -15.35 -58.83 21.56
N PHE A 19 -14.29 -58.71 20.75
CA PHE A 19 -13.30 -59.79 20.53
C PHE A 19 -12.56 -60.14 21.83
N SER A 20 -12.16 -59.16 22.62
CA SER A 20 -11.56 -59.37 23.93
C SER A 20 -12.49 -60.12 24.91
N MET A 21 -13.76 -59.78 24.90
CA MET A 21 -14.79 -60.39 25.74
C MET A 21 -15.07 -61.84 25.35
N VAL A 22 -15.13 -62.16 24.05
CA VAL A 22 -15.26 -63.52 23.51
C VAL A 22 -14.05 -64.34 23.81
N LEU A 23 -12.88 -63.79 23.71
CA LEU A 23 -11.60 -64.46 24.04
C LEU A 23 -11.53 -64.81 25.55
N MET A 24 -12.01 -63.92 26.40
CA MET A 24 -12.06 -64.14 27.86
C MET A 24 -13.06 -65.23 28.23
N ALA A 25 -14.24 -65.25 27.62
CA ALA A 25 -15.25 -66.31 27.79
C ALA A 25 -14.76 -67.68 27.28
N ALA A 26 -14.03 -67.73 26.18
CA ALA A 26 -13.44 -68.95 25.63
C ALA A 26 -12.35 -69.51 26.51
N LEU A 27 -11.60 -68.66 27.22
CA LEU A 27 -10.55 -69.05 28.17
C LEU A 27 -11.14 -69.61 29.47
N GLU A 28 -12.30 -69.08 29.93
CA GLU A 28 -13.01 -69.59 31.11
C GLU A 28 -13.71 -70.92 30.89
N TYR A 29 -14.19 -71.19 29.65
CA TYR A 29 -14.88 -72.44 29.31
C TYR A 29 -13.91 -73.67 29.21
N ASN A 30 -12.64 -73.48 29.02
CA ASN A 30 -11.64 -74.53 28.94
C ASN A 30 -10.83 -74.66 30.23
N ALA A 31 -11.43 -75.22 31.30
CA ALA A 31 -10.83 -75.42 32.61
C ALA A 31 -9.64 -76.41 32.68
N GLY A 32 -9.10 -76.79 31.52
CA GLY A 32 -7.96 -77.72 31.41
C GLY A 32 -6.73 -77.14 30.73
N PHE A 33 -6.68 -75.83 30.48
CA PHE A 33 -5.55 -75.21 29.78
C PHE A 33 -4.51 -74.65 30.74
N ASP A 34 -3.37 -75.29 30.75
CA ASP A 34 -2.28 -75.34 31.71
C ASP A 34 -1.73 -73.98 32.16
N LEU A 35 -1.31 -73.91 33.42
CA LEU A 35 -0.65 -72.81 34.13
C LEU A 35 0.52 -72.14 33.38
N LYS A 36 1.08 -72.75 32.39
CA LYS A 36 2.13 -72.20 31.52
C LYS A 36 1.66 -71.02 30.62
N ILE A 37 0.41 -71.08 30.09
CA ILE A 37 -0.13 -70.00 29.25
C ILE A 37 -0.52 -68.82 30.10
N ARG A 38 -1.02 -69.03 31.32
CA ARG A 38 -1.35 -67.95 32.27
C ARG A 38 -0.13 -67.13 32.63
N ASN A 39 1.02 -67.78 32.85
CA ASN A 39 2.25 -67.06 33.19
C ASN A 39 2.88 -66.34 32.00
N THR A 40 2.69 -66.82 30.80
CA THR A 40 3.14 -66.12 29.56
C THR A 40 2.24 -64.95 29.23
N PHE A 41 0.93 -65.05 29.50
CA PHE A 41 -0.01 -63.97 29.29
C PHE A 41 0.20 -62.81 30.30
N TYR A 42 0.49 -63.10 31.58
CA TYR A 42 0.83 -62.08 32.58
C TYR A 42 2.14 -61.38 32.27
N LYS A 43 3.12 -62.05 31.66
CA LYS A 43 4.34 -61.41 31.19
C LYS A 43 4.09 -60.55 29.99
N GLY A 44 3.18 -60.89 29.09
CA GLY A 44 2.76 -60.11 27.93
C GLY A 44 1.89 -58.90 28.29
N ALA A 45 1.00 -59.06 29.28
CA ALA A 45 0.11 -57.95 29.71
C ALA A 45 0.90 -56.79 30.34
N LYS A 46 2.05 -57.06 30.96
CA LYS A 46 2.94 -56.03 31.49
C LYS A 46 3.56 -55.12 30.41
N TYR A 47 3.68 -55.60 29.18
CA TYR A 47 4.11 -54.79 28.02
C TYR A 47 2.96 -53.98 27.40
N LEU A 48 1.69 -54.35 27.71
CA LEU A 48 0.50 -53.59 27.23
C LEU A 48 0.12 -52.44 28.15
N GLU A 49 0.61 -52.39 29.42
CA GLU A 49 0.37 -51.25 30.31
C GLU A 49 1.22 -50.02 29.95
N LEU A 50 2.39 -50.23 29.31
CA LEU A 50 3.27 -49.13 28.89
C LEU A 50 2.66 -48.18 27.81
N PRO A 51 1.90 -48.63 26.80
CA PRO A 51 1.32 -47.73 25.84
C PRO A 51 0.15 -46.90 26.38
N ALA A 52 -0.56 -47.34 27.41
CA ALA A 52 -1.72 -46.60 27.95
C ALA A 52 -1.31 -45.31 28.69
N VAL A 53 -0.18 -45.36 29.43
CA VAL A 53 0.37 -44.18 30.16
C VAL A 53 0.95 -43.18 29.15
N VAL A 54 1.67 -43.67 28.15
CA VAL A 54 2.24 -42.82 27.09
C VAL A 54 1.15 -42.15 26.23
N LEU A 55 0.04 -42.85 25.94
CA LEU A 55 -1.11 -42.31 25.23
C LEU A 55 -1.84 -41.23 26.03
N ARG A 56 -1.96 -41.39 27.35
CA ARG A 56 -2.58 -40.41 28.22
C ARG A 56 -1.81 -39.10 28.25
N ASP A 57 -0.48 -39.14 28.44
CA ASP A 57 0.37 -37.96 28.50
C ASP A 57 0.45 -37.24 27.13
N THR A 58 0.42 -38.02 26.02
CA THR A 58 0.39 -37.41 24.68
C THR A 58 -0.96 -36.76 24.36
N VAL A 59 -2.09 -37.33 24.80
CA VAL A 59 -3.42 -36.76 24.54
C VAL A 59 -3.61 -35.50 25.40
N GLU A 60 -3.19 -35.48 26.65
CA GLU A 60 -3.21 -34.28 27.50
C GLU A 60 -2.33 -33.17 26.94
N GLY A 61 -1.12 -33.51 26.45
CA GLY A 61 -0.23 -32.56 25.78
C GLY A 61 -0.82 -31.95 24.52
N ILE A 62 -1.48 -32.73 23.67
CA ILE A 62 -2.15 -32.25 22.46
C ILE A 62 -3.35 -31.35 22.79
N PHE A 63 -4.07 -31.63 23.87
CA PHE A 63 -5.23 -30.85 24.28
C PHE A 63 -4.82 -29.49 24.85
N ILE A 64 -3.71 -29.42 25.59
CA ILE A 64 -3.14 -28.16 26.11
C ILE A 64 -2.64 -27.31 24.94
N ILE A 65 -1.90 -27.88 23.99
CA ILE A 65 -1.39 -27.18 22.79
C ILE A 65 -2.53 -26.64 21.91
N SER A 66 -3.65 -27.39 21.80
CA SER A 66 -4.79 -26.93 21.00
C SER A 66 -5.51 -25.76 21.66
N LYS A 67 -5.63 -25.74 22.97
CA LYS A 67 -6.27 -24.66 23.74
C LYS A 67 -5.43 -23.38 23.75
N GLU A 68 -4.11 -23.52 23.90
CA GLU A 68 -3.19 -22.39 23.78
C GLU A 68 -3.19 -21.82 22.35
N LYS A 69 -3.27 -22.67 21.34
CA LYS A 69 -3.35 -22.24 19.95
C LYS A 69 -4.65 -21.48 19.64
N GLU A 70 -5.77 -21.89 20.20
CA GLU A 70 -7.05 -21.17 20.04
C GLU A 70 -6.98 -19.80 20.72
N ALA A 71 -6.46 -19.70 21.94
CA ALA A 71 -6.26 -18.44 22.65
C ALA A 71 -5.31 -17.50 21.89
N PHE A 72 -4.23 -18.04 21.33
CA PHE A 72 -3.27 -17.28 20.53
C PHE A 72 -3.88 -16.76 19.21
N LEU A 73 -4.74 -17.55 18.58
CA LEU A 73 -5.48 -17.13 17.38
C LEU A 73 -6.53 -16.05 17.69
N GLU A 74 -7.18 -16.13 18.83
CA GLU A 74 -8.10 -15.07 19.29
C GLU A 74 -7.35 -13.77 19.57
N GLU A 75 -6.20 -13.83 20.20
CA GLU A 75 -5.34 -12.66 20.46
C GLU A 75 -4.83 -12.03 19.17
N ILE A 76 -4.36 -12.83 18.21
CA ILE A 76 -3.97 -12.34 16.87
C ILE A 76 -5.15 -11.63 16.19
N ASN A 77 -6.34 -12.23 16.21
CA ASN A 77 -7.52 -11.64 15.61
C ASN A 77 -7.92 -10.32 16.29
N LEU A 78 -7.80 -10.24 17.62
CA LEU A 78 -8.05 -9.03 18.38
C LEU A 78 -7.06 -7.92 17.99
N LEU A 79 -5.75 -8.23 18.02
CA LEU A 79 -4.70 -7.30 17.61
C LEU A 79 -4.82 -6.84 16.16
N GLN A 80 -5.24 -7.72 15.26
CA GLN A 80 -5.51 -7.35 13.87
C GLN A 80 -6.68 -6.36 13.75
N ARG A 81 -7.78 -6.58 14.48
CA ARG A 81 -8.92 -5.65 14.52
C ARG A 81 -8.53 -4.30 15.10
N GLU A 82 -7.76 -4.29 16.18
CA GLU A 82 -7.24 -3.06 16.78
C GLU A 82 -6.31 -2.31 15.83
N ASN A 83 -5.43 -3.01 15.14
CA ASN A 83 -4.52 -2.42 14.15
C ASN A 83 -5.29 -1.79 12.97
N ILE A 84 -6.36 -2.47 12.50
CA ILE A 84 -7.23 -1.92 11.46
C ILE A 84 -7.97 -0.67 11.98
N ALA A 85 -8.51 -0.71 13.19
CA ALA A 85 -9.20 0.43 13.80
C ALA A 85 -8.26 1.63 13.97
N LEU A 86 -7.04 1.41 14.49
CA LEU A 86 -6.02 2.45 14.63
C LEU A 86 -5.60 3.05 13.28
N ARG A 87 -5.44 2.22 12.25
CA ARG A 87 -5.15 2.71 10.89
C ARG A 87 -6.28 3.57 10.32
N LEU A 88 -7.53 3.19 10.56
CA LEU A 88 -8.69 3.99 10.15
C LEU A 88 -8.74 5.34 10.89
N GLN A 89 -8.46 5.35 12.20
CA GLN A 89 -8.37 6.59 12.98
C GLN A 89 -7.23 7.48 12.50
N LEU A 90 -6.04 6.92 12.26
CA LEU A 90 -4.91 7.66 11.70
C LEU A 90 -5.23 8.25 10.33
N ASN A 91 -5.91 7.51 9.46
CA ASN A 91 -6.31 8.04 8.16
C ASN A 91 -7.32 9.19 8.29
N LYS A 92 -8.28 9.07 9.21
CA LYS A 92 -9.25 10.13 9.49
C LYS A 92 -8.58 11.39 10.05
N LEU A 93 -7.67 11.23 11.02
CA LEU A 93 -6.91 12.36 11.58
C LEU A 93 -6.02 13.03 10.53
N ARG A 94 -5.37 12.26 9.66
CA ARG A 94 -4.60 12.81 8.53
C ARG A 94 -5.49 13.56 7.56
N GLU A 95 -6.68 13.04 7.27
CA GLU A 95 -7.64 13.71 6.39
C GLU A 95 -8.10 15.05 7.00
N GLN A 96 -8.36 15.08 8.30
CA GLN A 96 -8.67 16.33 9.04
C GLN A 96 -7.48 17.29 9.08
N GLN A 97 -6.26 16.78 9.28
CA GLN A 97 -5.05 17.60 9.26
C GLN A 97 -4.79 18.17 7.86
N ASP A 98 -4.94 17.36 6.80
CA ASP A 98 -4.82 17.82 5.41
C ASP A 98 -5.90 18.85 5.07
N GLU A 99 -7.11 18.72 5.65
CA GLU A 99 -8.17 19.75 5.54
C GLU A 99 -7.82 21.04 6.26
N ALA A 100 -7.29 20.94 7.47
CA ALA A 100 -6.87 22.11 8.27
C ALA A 100 -5.67 22.81 7.61
N ILE A 101 -4.69 22.07 7.12
CA ILE A 101 -3.55 22.62 6.36
C ILE A 101 -4.04 23.26 5.06
N ALA A 102 -4.94 22.61 4.32
CA ALA A 102 -5.53 23.18 3.12
C ALA A 102 -6.35 24.46 3.42
N GLN A 103 -6.91 24.59 4.62
CA GLN A 103 -7.58 25.82 5.06
C GLN A 103 -6.60 26.90 5.51
N ALA A 104 -5.47 26.54 6.13
CA ALA A 104 -4.47 27.49 6.61
C ALA A 104 -3.56 28.04 5.49
N TYR A 105 -3.31 27.24 4.45
CA TYR A 105 -2.51 27.63 3.26
C TYR A 105 -3.36 28.11 2.09
N LEU A 106 -4.60 28.50 2.34
CA LEU A 106 -5.32 29.27 1.33
C LEU A 106 -4.71 30.66 1.24
N PRO A 107 -4.40 31.15 0.04
CA PRO A 107 -4.42 32.56 -0.17
C PRO A 107 -5.73 33.07 0.41
N SER A 108 -5.65 34.11 1.21
CA SER A 108 -6.78 34.74 1.90
C SER A 108 -7.99 34.82 0.97
N GLN A 109 -9.16 34.64 1.51
CA GLN A 109 -10.50 34.52 0.90
C GLN A 109 -10.84 35.54 -0.21
N GLU A 110 -9.87 36.35 -0.64
CA GLU A 110 -10.00 37.41 -1.65
C GLU A 110 -9.60 36.95 -3.09
N ASP A 111 -8.89 35.83 -3.26
CA ASP A 111 -8.65 35.29 -4.59
C ASP A 111 -9.85 34.44 -5.05
N SER A 112 -10.85 35.16 -5.60
CA SER A 112 -12.08 34.60 -6.19
C SER A 112 -11.86 33.62 -7.35
N ASN A 113 -10.62 33.35 -7.72
CA ASN A 113 -10.21 32.61 -8.92
C ASN A 113 -9.62 31.20 -8.64
N ALA A 114 -9.75 30.67 -7.43
CA ALA A 114 -9.19 29.36 -7.03
C ALA A 114 -10.29 28.32 -6.82
N LEU A 115 -10.37 27.29 -7.67
CA LEU A 115 -11.34 26.21 -7.57
C LEU A 115 -10.70 24.95 -6.97
N ARG A 116 -11.21 24.48 -5.83
CA ARG A 116 -10.75 23.23 -5.21
C ARG A 116 -11.37 22.02 -5.88
N ALA A 117 -10.54 21.02 -6.17
CA ALA A 117 -10.96 19.78 -6.81
C ALA A 117 -10.40 18.56 -6.07
N LYS A 118 -11.17 17.48 -6.02
CA LYS A 118 -10.77 16.18 -5.48
C LYS A 118 -10.31 15.28 -6.62
N ILE A 119 -9.24 14.54 -6.39
CA ILE A 119 -8.77 13.52 -7.34
C ILE A 119 -9.67 12.31 -7.18
N ILE A 120 -10.35 11.91 -8.27
CA ILE A 120 -11.31 10.81 -8.29
C ILE A 120 -10.79 9.56 -9.00
N TYR A 121 -9.83 9.73 -9.92
CA TYR A 121 -9.31 8.60 -10.68
C TYR A 121 -7.87 8.80 -11.12
N ARG A 122 -7.12 7.69 -11.16
CA ARG A 122 -5.77 7.59 -11.73
C ARG A 122 -5.64 6.29 -12.50
N HIS A 123 -5.29 6.38 -13.76
CA HIS A 123 -5.11 5.20 -14.58
C HIS A 123 -3.79 4.50 -14.23
N PRO A 124 -3.78 3.18 -13.89
CA PRO A 124 -2.56 2.48 -13.49
C PRO A 124 -1.41 2.54 -14.51
N GLY A 125 -1.71 2.44 -15.81
CA GLY A 125 -0.72 2.49 -16.88
C GLY A 125 -0.16 3.88 -17.17
N TRP A 126 -0.83 4.94 -16.73
CA TRP A 126 -0.45 6.35 -16.97
C TRP A 126 -0.40 7.15 -15.69
N TRP A 127 -0.08 6.51 -14.59
CA TRP A 127 -0.07 7.04 -13.23
C TRP A 127 0.70 8.36 -13.10
N TRP A 128 1.81 8.47 -13.79
CA TRP A 128 2.70 9.64 -13.75
C TRP A 128 2.44 10.67 -14.83
N ARG A 129 1.41 10.46 -15.67
CA ARG A 129 1.07 11.38 -16.76
C ARG A 129 -0.22 12.12 -16.54
N TYR A 130 -1.27 11.43 -16.05
CA TYR A 130 -2.61 11.98 -15.97
C TYR A 130 -3.31 11.59 -14.66
N MET A 131 -4.19 12.49 -14.19
CA MET A 131 -5.16 12.22 -13.16
C MET A 131 -6.49 12.90 -13.48
N THR A 132 -7.61 12.37 -12.94
CA THR A 132 -8.94 12.94 -13.13
C THR A 132 -9.41 13.56 -11.83
N VAL A 133 -10.03 14.75 -11.94
CA VAL A 133 -10.60 15.53 -10.83
C VAL A 133 -12.11 15.69 -10.99
N ASP A 134 -12.81 15.92 -9.87
CA ASP A 134 -14.28 16.05 -9.75
C ASP A 134 -14.80 17.45 -10.13
N LYS A 135 -14.08 18.20 -10.93
CA LYS A 135 -14.44 19.53 -11.39
C LYS A 135 -14.33 19.60 -12.91
N GLY A 136 -15.36 20.17 -13.55
CA GLY A 136 -15.49 20.21 -15.01
C GLY A 136 -15.96 21.55 -15.53
N ARG A 137 -16.49 21.54 -16.76
CA ARG A 137 -17.00 22.74 -17.46
C ARG A 137 -18.09 23.46 -16.66
N LYS A 138 -18.96 22.71 -15.97
CA LYS A 138 -20.03 23.27 -15.14
C LYS A 138 -19.51 24.06 -13.94
N ASP A 139 -18.30 23.75 -13.49
CA ASP A 139 -17.62 24.43 -12.40
C ASP A 139 -16.72 25.59 -12.88
N GLY A 140 -16.72 25.89 -14.20
CA GLY A 140 -15.90 26.96 -14.78
C GLY A 140 -14.50 26.52 -15.21
N VAL A 141 -14.17 25.21 -15.16
CA VAL A 141 -12.86 24.71 -15.56
C VAL A 141 -12.66 24.88 -17.06
N LYS A 142 -11.50 25.39 -17.46
CA LYS A 142 -11.07 25.58 -18.84
C LYS A 142 -9.76 24.81 -19.09
N ARG A 143 -9.56 24.38 -20.34
CA ARG A 143 -8.29 23.74 -20.74
C ARG A 143 -7.12 24.71 -20.56
N GLY A 144 -6.01 24.20 -20.06
CA GLY A 144 -4.79 24.96 -19.85
C GLY A 144 -4.67 25.57 -18.44
N MET A 145 -5.74 25.62 -17.66
CA MET A 145 -5.69 26.13 -16.29
C MET A 145 -4.63 25.38 -15.46
N PRO A 146 -3.76 26.08 -14.71
CA PRO A 146 -2.77 25.45 -13.83
C PRO A 146 -3.44 24.79 -12.65
N VAL A 147 -2.85 23.66 -12.24
CA VAL A 147 -3.30 22.86 -11.10
C VAL A 147 -2.19 22.80 -10.08
N LEU A 148 -2.49 23.16 -8.85
CA LEU A 148 -1.53 23.32 -7.76
C LEU A 148 -1.88 22.44 -6.54
N SER A 149 -0.89 22.23 -5.69
CA SER A 149 -1.04 21.71 -4.34
C SER A 149 -0.27 22.63 -3.39
N GLY A 150 -0.98 23.54 -2.69
CA GLY A 150 -0.36 24.69 -2.07
C GLY A 150 0.30 25.58 -3.14
N GLU A 151 1.57 25.94 -2.94
CA GLU A 151 2.39 26.71 -3.89
C GLU A 151 3.07 25.86 -4.97
N ASN A 152 2.93 24.53 -4.87
CA ASN A 152 3.62 23.61 -5.77
C ASN A 152 2.77 23.27 -7.00
N VAL A 153 3.41 23.30 -8.15
CA VAL A 153 2.77 22.92 -9.42
C VAL A 153 2.54 21.41 -9.46
N VAL A 154 1.32 21.01 -9.76
CA VAL A 154 0.91 19.62 -9.99
C VAL A 154 0.84 19.31 -11.48
N GLY A 155 0.33 20.25 -12.27
CA GLY A 155 0.13 20.08 -13.69
C GLY A 155 -0.78 21.16 -14.29
N ARG A 156 -1.41 20.84 -15.41
CA ARG A 156 -2.41 21.71 -16.05
C ARG A 156 -3.64 20.91 -16.49
N ILE A 157 -4.77 21.56 -16.68
CA ILE A 157 -5.96 20.96 -17.24
C ILE A 157 -5.71 20.63 -18.72
N PHE A 158 -5.78 19.34 -19.03
CA PHE A 158 -5.57 18.81 -20.40
C PHE A 158 -6.88 18.64 -21.16
N LEU A 159 -7.87 18.00 -20.51
CA LEU A 159 -9.19 17.74 -21.09
C LEU A 159 -10.27 18.15 -20.08
N VAL A 160 -11.36 18.75 -20.57
CA VAL A 160 -12.49 19.19 -19.75
C VAL A 160 -13.76 18.51 -20.22
N GLU A 161 -14.38 17.78 -19.32
CA GLU A 161 -15.72 17.21 -19.48
C GLU A 161 -16.74 18.06 -18.70
N ASP A 162 -18.00 17.66 -18.70
CA ASP A 162 -19.06 18.45 -18.06
C ASP A 162 -18.90 18.59 -16.54
N THR A 163 -18.55 17.48 -15.84
CA THR A 163 -18.44 17.44 -14.38
C THR A 163 -17.05 17.01 -13.89
N THR A 164 -16.17 16.61 -14.79
CA THR A 164 -14.82 16.13 -14.48
C THR A 164 -13.80 16.76 -15.41
N SER A 165 -12.53 16.73 -15.05
CA SER A 165 -11.44 17.14 -15.92
C SER A 165 -10.22 16.25 -15.75
N VAL A 166 -9.45 16.10 -16.81
CA VAL A 166 -8.18 15.40 -16.81
C VAL A 166 -7.04 16.40 -16.65
N VAL A 167 -6.20 16.17 -15.67
CA VAL A 167 -4.99 16.96 -15.40
C VAL A 167 -3.79 16.23 -15.99
N GLU A 168 -2.99 16.91 -16.80
CA GLU A 168 -1.68 16.48 -17.25
C GLU A 168 -0.64 16.87 -16.20
N LEU A 169 0.06 15.88 -15.65
CA LEU A 169 1.01 16.06 -14.55
C LEU A 169 2.35 16.62 -15.04
N ILE A 170 3.08 17.33 -14.17
CA ILE A 170 4.44 17.82 -14.47
C ILE A 170 5.44 16.68 -14.71
N THR A 171 5.11 15.45 -14.27
CA THR A 171 5.87 14.24 -14.54
C THR A 171 5.55 13.58 -15.89
N SER A 172 4.63 14.15 -16.67
CA SER A 172 4.35 13.74 -18.06
C SER A 172 5.47 14.17 -18.99
N PRO A 173 5.97 13.30 -19.87
CA PRO A 173 6.96 13.67 -20.89
C PRO A 173 6.44 14.68 -21.91
N ASP A 174 5.11 14.75 -22.06
CA ASP A 174 4.45 15.59 -23.07
C ASP A 174 4.26 17.03 -22.57
N LEU A 175 4.27 17.25 -21.24
CA LEU A 175 4.16 18.57 -20.63
C LEU A 175 5.53 19.24 -20.56
N ARG A 176 5.63 20.43 -21.16
CA ARG A 176 6.84 21.28 -21.12
C ARG A 176 6.52 22.56 -20.38
N ILE A 177 7.34 22.86 -19.37
CA ILE A 177 7.15 24.02 -18.48
C ILE A 177 8.44 24.86 -18.53
N PRO A 178 8.36 26.12 -18.93
CA PRO A 178 9.46 27.06 -18.75
C PRO A 178 9.71 27.28 -17.26
N VAL A 179 10.94 27.16 -16.83
CA VAL A 179 11.34 27.26 -15.42
C VAL A 179 12.60 28.12 -15.25
N VAL A 180 12.76 28.63 -14.03
CA VAL A 180 13.94 29.37 -13.59
C VAL A 180 14.58 28.57 -12.46
N VAL A 181 15.90 28.48 -12.48
CA VAL A 181 16.70 28.00 -11.35
C VAL A 181 16.92 29.17 -10.38
N ASP A 182 16.52 29.01 -9.12
CA ASP A 182 16.43 30.14 -8.20
C ASP A 182 17.78 30.85 -7.94
N ASP A 183 18.85 30.11 -7.79
CA ASP A 183 20.18 30.66 -7.47
C ASP A 183 20.83 31.42 -8.64
N THR A 184 20.82 30.80 -9.82
CA THR A 184 21.53 31.33 -10.99
C THR A 184 20.63 32.21 -11.86
N ARG A 185 19.32 32.12 -11.71
CA ARG A 185 18.28 32.76 -12.54
C ARG A 185 18.30 32.28 -13.99
N ASP A 186 18.97 31.19 -14.27
CA ASP A 186 18.97 30.57 -15.61
C ASP A 186 17.60 30.03 -15.95
N ILE A 187 17.22 30.18 -17.20
CA ILE A 187 15.95 29.72 -17.74
C ILE A 187 16.18 28.39 -18.45
N GLY A 188 15.37 27.39 -18.11
CA GLY A 188 15.36 26.10 -18.77
C GLY A 188 13.92 25.64 -19.10
N VAL A 189 13.81 24.47 -19.68
CA VAL A 189 12.53 23.80 -19.95
C VAL A 189 12.48 22.49 -19.17
N LEU A 190 11.47 22.35 -18.35
CA LEU A 190 11.21 21.13 -17.59
C LEU A 190 10.24 20.22 -18.34
N SER A 191 10.53 18.93 -18.40
CA SER A 191 9.60 17.87 -18.81
C SER A 191 9.65 16.70 -17.84
N GLY A 192 8.58 15.90 -17.78
CA GLY A 192 8.59 14.67 -17.02
C GLY A 192 9.35 13.54 -17.70
N ASP A 193 9.78 12.55 -16.94
CA ASP A 193 10.37 11.30 -17.43
C ASP A 193 9.31 10.18 -17.64
N GLY A 194 8.07 10.43 -17.27
CA GLY A 194 6.97 9.47 -17.30
C GLY A 194 7.04 8.40 -16.19
N LYS A 195 8.02 8.50 -15.28
CA LYS A 195 8.25 7.55 -14.17
C LYS A 195 8.21 8.22 -12.79
N GLY A 196 7.81 9.49 -12.74
CA GLY A 196 7.64 10.24 -11.50
C GLY A 196 8.73 11.23 -11.17
N LYS A 197 9.75 11.37 -12.04
CA LYS A 197 10.78 12.40 -11.98
C LYS A 197 10.65 13.35 -13.16
N MET A 198 11.46 14.39 -13.17
CA MET A 198 11.50 15.41 -14.20
C MET A 198 12.92 15.62 -14.70
N ILE A 199 13.03 16.19 -15.89
CA ILE A 199 14.28 16.51 -16.56
C ILE A 199 14.25 17.99 -16.91
N LEU A 200 15.25 18.72 -16.43
CA LEU A 200 15.49 20.12 -16.78
C LEU A 200 16.45 20.15 -17.97
N HIS A 201 15.99 20.71 -19.06
CA HIS A 201 16.71 20.81 -20.34
C HIS A 201 17.26 22.21 -20.57
N TYR A 202 18.25 22.31 -21.47
CA TYR A 202 18.82 23.56 -21.98
C TYR A 202 19.56 24.40 -20.94
N MET A 203 20.22 23.75 -19.97
CA MET A 203 21.10 24.43 -19.04
C MET A 203 22.49 24.60 -19.65
N PRO A 204 23.12 25.78 -19.52
CA PRO A 204 24.49 25.97 -20.01
C PRO A 204 25.49 24.99 -19.36
N LYS A 205 26.48 24.50 -20.14
CA LYS A 205 27.48 23.55 -19.61
C LYS A 205 28.54 24.18 -18.72
N ASP A 206 28.75 25.47 -18.85
CA ASP A 206 29.71 26.26 -18.05
C ASP A 206 29.23 26.50 -16.61
N ILE A 207 27.97 26.14 -16.33
CA ILE A 207 27.37 26.27 -15.01
C ILE A 207 27.19 24.89 -14.39
N THR A 208 27.74 24.69 -13.19
CA THR A 208 27.51 23.50 -12.38
C THR A 208 26.49 23.85 -11.32
N LEU A 209 25.28 23.28 -11.43
CA LEU A 209 24.22 23.47 -10.44
C LEU A 209 24.41 22.47 -9.29
N PRO A 210 24.52 22.94 -8.05
CA PRO A 210 24.51 22.05 -6.88
C PRO A 210 23.17 21.30 -6.76
N SER A 211 23.18 20.20 -6.03
CA SER A 211 21.94 19.53 -5.60
C SER A 211 21.15 20.41 -4.62
N ASP A 212 19.84 20.14 -4.52
CA ASP A 212 18.89 20.81 -3.61
C ASP A 212 18.50 22.26 -3.96
N ILE A 213 18.96 22.80 -5.12
CA ILE A 213 18.46 24.08 -5.61
C ILE A 213 17.01 23.97 -6.05
N GLN A 214 16.21 24.96 -5.71
CA GLN A 214 14.82 25.05 -6.11
C GLN A 214 14.67 25.50 -7.56
N VAL A 215 13.62 24.95 -8.20
CA VAL A 215 13.22 25.29 -9.56
C VAL A 215 11.79 25.80 -9.50
N THR A 216 11.59 27.02 -10.02
CA THR A 216 10.28 27.70 -10.06
C THR A 216 9.82 27.93 -11.50
N THR A 217 8.53 28.20 -11.70
CA THR A 217 8.00 28.53 -13.02
C THR A 217 8.51 29.88 -13.49
N ALA A 218 8.93 29.96 -14.75
CA ALA A 218 9.39 31.20 -15.37
C ALA A 218 8.20 32.05 -15.88
N PHE A 219 8.44 33.37 -15.99
CA PHE A 219 7.58 34.27 -16.77
C PHE A 219 7.87 34.08 -18.27
N ALA A 220 7.30 33.04 -18.85
CA ALA A 220 7.43 32.74 -20.26
C ALA A 220 6.08 32.22 -20.79
N MET A 221 5.92 32.25 -22.10
CA MET A 221 4.66 31.83 -22.78
C MET A 221 4.15 30.48 -22.29
N GLY A 222 3.29 30.49 -21.28
CA GLY A 222 2.72 29.30 -20.67
C GLY A 222 1.52 29.64 -19.79
N ASN A 223 0.75 28.64 -19.46
CA ASN A 223 -0.45 28.77 -18.64
C ASN A 223 -0.14 28.78 -17.13
N PHE A 224 1.13 28.89 -16.75
CA PHE A 224 1.53 28.93 -15.36
C PHE A 224 1.91 30.34 -14.91
N LEU A 225 1.48 30.69 -13.72
CA LEU A 225 1.96 31.91 -13.07
C LEU A 225 3.45 31.78 -12.75
N PRO A 226 4.25 32.85 -12.85
CA PRO A 226 5.68 32.79 -12.50
C PRO A 226 5.87 32.63 -10.99
N GLY A 227 7.00 32.01 -10.60
CA GLY A 227 7.42 31.86 -9.20
C GLY A 227 6.76 30.70 -8.46
N LEU A 228 5.95 29.88 -9.10
CA LEU A 228 5.39 28.68 -8.48
C LEU A 228 6.47 27.60 -8.32
N LEU A 229 6.51 26.92 -7.18
CA LEU A 229 7.47 25.85 -6.90
C LEU A 229 7.18 24.62 -7.77
N VAL A 230 8.21 24.07 -8.37
CA VAL A 230 8.09 22.87 -9.21
C VAL A 230 8.82 21.68 -8.63
N GLY A 231 10.07 21.88 -8.26
CA GLY A 231 10.90 20.80 -7.75
C GLY A 231 12.28 21.27 -7.32
N THR A 232 13.13 20.31 -6.97
CA THR A 232 14.53 20.52 -6.58
C THR A 232 15.48 19.74 -7.49
N ILE A 233 16.61 20.32 -7.82
CA ILE A 233 17.68 19.66 -8.61
C ILE A 233 18.24 18.50 -7.79
N GLU A 234 18.28 17.30 -8.39
CA GLU A 234 18.76 16.09 -7.76
C GLU A 234 20.21 15.78 -8.22
N SER A 235 20.47 15.81 -9.51
CA SER A 235 21.80 15.50 -10.08
C SER A 235 21.93 15.93 -11.53
N LEU A 236 23.18 16.13 -11.97
CA LEU A 236 23.54 16.28 -13.37
C LEU A 236 23.26 14.97 -14.13
N GLN A 237 22.80 15.07 -15.37
CA GLN A 237 22.58 13.94 -16.27
C GLN A 237 23.45 14.09 -17.53
N GLU A 238 24.67 13.63 -17.45
CA GLU A 238 25.69 13.80 -18.52
C GLU A 238 25.30 13.13 -19.84
N ASP A 239 24.60 11.99 -19.79
CA ASP A 239 24.25 11.19 -20.97
C ASP A 239 23.28 11.89 -21.96
N MET A 240 22.67 12.99 -21.57
CA MET A 240 21.70 13.74 -22.39
C MET A 240 22.20 15.14 -22.78
N SER A 241 23.49 15.39 -22.70
CA SER A 241 24.07 16.67 -23.12
C SER A 241 24.09 16.79 -24.64
N VAL A 242 23.60 17.93 -25.18
CA VAL A 242 23.54 18.21 -26.61
C VAL A 242 24.17 19.57 -26.86
N GLY A 243 25.25 19.62 -27.69
CA GLY A 243 25.98 20.84 -27.98
C GLY A 243 26.51 21.48 -26.70
N ASP A 244 26.22 22.77 -26.50
CA ASP A 244 26.65 23.57 -25.35
C ASP A 244 25.67 23.48 -24.14
N PHE A 245 24.68 22.60 -24.23
CA PHE A 245 23.69 22.43 -23.20
C PHE A 245 23.78 21.08 -22.51
N THR A 246 23.41 21.09 -21.23
CA THR A 246 23.33 19.91 -20.40
C THR A 246 21.93 19.77 -19.78
N THR A 247 21.66 18.64 -19.15
CA THR A 247 20.39 18.34 -18.52
C THR A 247 20.58 17.93 -17.05
N TYR A 248 19.59 18.24 -16.22
CA TYR A 248 19.60 17.88 -14.81
C TYR A 248 18.36 17.07 -14.46
N LYS A 249 18.49 16.11 -13.57
CA LYS A 249 17.36 15.43 -12.93
C LYS A 249 16.77 16.33 -11.86
N VAL A 250 15.44 16.46 -11.89
CA VAL A 250 14.69 17.27 -10.93
C VAL A 250 13.66 16.38 -10.24
N LYS A 251 13.66 16.45 -8.92
CA LYS A 251 12.68 15.77 -8.07
C LYS A 251 11.49 16.70 -7.85
N PRO A 252 10.24 16.25 -8.12
CA PRO A 252 9.06 17.07 -7.82
C PRO A 252 8.93 17.32 -6.31
N ASN A 253 8.52 18.52 -5.93
CA ASN A 253 8.20 18.84 -4.54
C ASN A 253 6.90 18.17 -4.07
N VAL A 254 6.04 17.79 -5.02
CA VAL A 254 4.76 17.14 -4.75
C VAL A 254 4.91 15.62 -4.69
N ASN A 255 4.38 15.01 -3.63
CA ASN A 255 4.21 13.57 -3.58
C ASN A 255 2.90 13.15 -4.26
N PHE A 256 2.95 12.83 -5.55
CA PHE A 256 1.77 12.45 -6.34
C PHE A 256 1.02 11.25 -5.77
N SER A 257 1.70 10.28 -5.17
CA SER A 257 1.05 9.06 -4.64
C SER A 257 0.14 9.34 -3.44
N ARG A 258 0.39 10.43 -2.70
CA ARG A 258 -0.38 10.83 -1.53
C ARG A 258 -1.37 11.97 -1.81
N LEU A 259 -1.29 12.57 -2.98
CA LEU A 259 -2.11 13.72 -3.34
C LEU A 259 -3.58 13.32 -3.48
N ARG A 260 -4.48 13.97 -2.74
CA ARG A 260 -5.93 13.71 -2.76
C ARG A 260 -6.75 14.88 -3.28
N ARG A 261 -6.29 16.09 -3.08
CA ARG A 261 -6.95 17.35 -3.48
C ARG A 261 -5.97 18.26 -4.18
N VAL A 262 -6.47 19.08 -5.05
CA VAL A 262 -5.72 20.09 -5.80
C VAL A 262 -6.54 21.37 -5.94
N THR A 263 -5.86 22.45 -6.27
CA THR A 263 -6.47 23.74 -6.56
C THR A 263 -6.26 24.06 -8.05
N ILE A 264 -7.32 24.36 -8.75
CA ILE A 264 -7.30 24.82 -10.14
C ILE A 264 -7.36 26.34 -10.10
N LEU A 265 -6.41 27.04 -10.74
CA LEU A 265 -6.38 28.49 -10.79
C LEU A 265 -6.94 28.99 -12.13
N GLU A 266 -7.76 30.01 -12.09
CA GLU A 266 -8.11 30.76 -13.29
C GLU A 266 -7.01 31.80 -13.55
N VAL A 267 -6.29 31.63 -14.63
CA VAL A 267 -5.33 32.63 -15.13
C VAL A 267 -6.09 33.54 -16.07
N MET A 268 -6.18 34.81 -15.72
CA MET A 268 -6.78 35.85 -16.58
C MET A 268 -5.91 36.14 -17.80
#